data_29f6bc33a4164bc6f9727b0f1a4b781f
#
_entry.id   29f6bc33a4164bc6f9727b0f1a4b781f
#
_cell.length_a   1.000
_cell.length_b   1.000
_cell.length_c   1.000
_cell.angle_alpha   90.00
_cell.angle_beta   90.00
_cell.angle_gamma   90.00
#
_symmetry.space_group_name_H-M   'P 1'
#
loop_
_entity.id
_entity.type
_entity.pdbx_description
1 polymer ?
#
loop_
_entity_poly.entity_id
_entity_poly.type
_entity_poly.pdbx_seq_one_letter_code
_entity_poly.pdbx_strand_id
1 'polypeptide(L)'
;AAVYLKWPSPEEIDVKDLVRSYIMDNKSYDNLKSRGLGAVTMGGARIFEELQCINYLYPDLLKIADIEIIFYRFIEYWEIGRSRFDDNEHRDFYYDEFYDRYQALERVIGSFSFEIDQMNSDLVVSLLKMFDEMSEYGINTLESRALLFSKERIEAELGENIIDQFYSDDKNKIADATNAAEHIILKWPELDTAKELLIEQIRLIRYGKQPGLQMFYISIHNLAYMGVLDLSDEILMPLDKALLECAEHTAYEKIKECTEKEIKSTINLRSACARTAFQIDKCISEKPDAPVLKGIEKWKEICIGRLSNNEFVEVKRQWLL
;
A
#
# COMPACT_ATOMS: atom_id res chain seq x y z
N ALA A 1 12.64 -0.45 -23.75
CA ALA A 1 11.59 -0.69 -24.78
C ALA A 1 11.55 -2.17 -25.21
N ALA A 2 12.68 -2.79 -25.56
CA ALA A 2 12.73 -4.19 -25.99
C ALA A 2 12.24 -5.15 -24.89
N VAL A 3 12.65 -4.95 -23.65
CA VAL A 3 12.19 -5.74 -22.49
C VAL A 3 10.69 -5.57 -22.27
N TYR A 4 10.19 -4.35 -22.38
CA TYR A 4 8.78 -4.03 -22.20
C TYR A 4 7.89 -4.73 -23.23
N LEU A 5 8.38 -4.84 -24.47
CA LEU A 5 7.66 -5.47 -25.57
C LEU A 5 7.90 -6.99 -25.63
N LYS A 6 8.68 -7.55 -24.69
CA LYS A 6 9.18 -8.95 -24.76
C LYS A 6 9.82 -9.30 -26.10
N TRP A 7 10.51 -8.34 -26.71
CA TRP A 7 11.14 -8.51 -28.00
C TRP A 7 12.51 -7.80 -28.04
N PRO A 8 13.58 -8.47 -28.45
CA PRO A 8 13.67 -9.91 -28.72
C PRO A 8 13.40 -10.75 -27.45
N SER A 9 13.21 -12.07 -27.59
CA SER A 9 12.96 -12.93 -26.44
C SER A 9 14.12 -12.89 -25.44
N PRO A 10 13.89 -13.21 -24.16
CA PRO A 10 14.93 -13.24 -23.14
C PRO A 10 16.10 -14.18 -23.46
N GLU A 11 15.83 -15.19 -24.30
CA GLU A 11 16.86 -16.17 -24.80
C GLU A 11 17.79 -15.55 -25.85
N GLU A 12 17.34 -14.51 -26.54
CA GLU A 12 18.14 -13.83 -27.60
C GLU A 12 18.92 -12.63 -27.04
N ILE A 13 18.51 -12.10 -25.89
CA ILE A 13 19.24 -11.07 -25.16
C ILE A 13 19.54 -11.66 -23.78
N ASP A 14 20.77 -11.59 -23.34
CA ASP A 14 21.08 -11.81 -21.95
C ASP A 14 20.56 -10.63 -21.12
N VAL A 15 19.23 -10.67 -20.87
CA VAL A 15 18.51 -9.64 -20.12
C VAL A 15 19.07 -9.55 -18.71
N LYS A 16 19.58 -10.67 -18.19
CA LYS A 16 20.18 -10.73 -16.85
C LYS A 16 21.49 -9.94 -16.79
N ASP A 17 22.36 -10.09 -17.77
CA ASP A 17 23.58 -9.32 -17.85
C ASP A 17 23.32 -7.84 -18.15
N LEU A 18 22.30 -7.55 -18.95
CA LEU A 18 21.85 -6.18 -19.18
C LEU A 18 21.33 -5.51 -17.87
N VAL A 19 20.51 -6.22 -17.10
CA VAL A 19 19.98 -5.74 -15.81
C VAL A 19 21.12 -5.58 -14.80
N ARG A 20 21.99 -6.58 -14.71
CA ARG A 20 23.18 -6.51 -13.84
C ARG A 20 24.09 -5.35 -14.21
N SER A 21 24.37 -5.15 -15.48
CA SER A 21 25.19 -4.03 -15.93
C SER A 21 24.54 -2.67 -15.60
N TYR A 22 23.22 -2.60 -15.66
CA TYR A 22 22.44 -1.41 -15.35
C TYR A 22 22.43 -1.11 -13.85
N ILE A 23 22.22 -2.13 -12.99
CA ILE A 23 22.27 -2.03 -11.53
C ILE A 23 23.71 -1.72 -11.08
N MET A 24 24.69 -2.31 -11.77
CA MET A 24 26.13 -2.21 -11.46
C MET A 24 26.83 -1.06 -12.20
N ASP A 25 26.12 -0.23 -12.98
CA ASP A 25 26.75 0.90 -13.67
C ASP A 25 27.26 1.95 -12.68
N ASN A 26 28.42 1.59 -12.11
CA ASN A 26 29.14 2.42 -11.15
C ASN A 26 29.51 3.81 -11.72
N LYS A 27 29.62 3.94 -13.05
CA LYS A 27 29.95 5.24 -13.68
C LYS A 27 28.77 6.20 -13.58
N SER A 28 27.58 5.74 -13.76
CA SER A 28 26.38 6.55 -13.51
C SER A 28 26.27 6.91 -12.04
N TYR A 29 26.50 5.94 -11.14
CA TYR A 29 26.43 6.14 -9.71
C TYR A 29 27.54 7.06 -9.17
N ASP A 30 28.79 6.85 -9.57
CA ASP A 30 29.93 7.70 -9.16
C ASP A 30 29.81 9.13 -9.73
N ASN A 31 29.30 9.28 -10.95
CA ASN A 31 28.94 10.59 -11.51
C ASN A 31 27.79 11.27 -10.74
N LEU A 32 26.83 10.49 -10.27
CA LEU A 32 25.72 10.95 -9.45
C LEU A 32 26.20 11.39 -8.07
N LYS A 33 27.08 10.62 -7.44
CA LYS A 33 27.72 10.93 -6.16
C LYS A 33 28.53 12.24 -6.21
N SER A 34 29.20 12.51 -7.33
CA SER A 34 29.99 13.73 -7.56
C SER A 34 29.14 14.97 -7.89
N ARG A 35 27.93 14.80 -8.40
CA ARG A 35 27.03 15.91 -8.83
C ARG A 35 26.03 16.36 -7.75
N GLY A 36 26.03 15.71 -6.61
CA GLY A 36 25.08 15.96 -5.54
C GLY A 36 23.71 15.26 -5.75
N LEU A 37 22.88 15.29 -4.71
CA LEU A 37 21.63 14.53 -4.67
C LEU A 37 20.69 14.82 -5.85
N GLY A 38 20.58 16.06 -6.31
CA GLY A 38 19.67 16.44 -7.40
C GLY A 38 19.90 15.68 -8.71
N ALA A 39 21.13 15.21 -8.97
CA ALA A 39 21.42 14.41 -10.15
C ALA A 39 21.21 12.90 -9.93
N VAL A 40 21.32 12.44 -8.69
CA VAL A 40 20.98 11.06 -8.28
C VAL A 40 19.48 10.83 -8.44
N THR A 41 18.68 11.88 -8.26
CA THR A 41 17.23 11.81 -8.15
C THR A 41 16.51 11.38 -9.41
N MET A 42 16.84 11.87 -10.56
CA MET A 42 16.15 11.48 -11.80
C MET A 42 16.54 10.10 -12.32
N GLY A 43 17.74 9.61 -12.02
CA GLY A 43 18.19 8.27 -12.44
C GLY A 43 17.67 7.15 -11.54
N GLY A 44 17.64 7.37 -10.21
CA GLY A 44 17.34 6.32 -9.24
C GLY A 44 15.91 5.81 -9.26
N ALA A 45 14.92 6.68 -9.27
CA ALA A 45 13.51 6.28 -9.33
C ALA A 45 13.20 5.48 -10.61
N ARG A 46 13.79 5.88 -11.74
CA ARG A 46 13.60 5.20 -13.01
C ARG A 46 14.19 3.78 -13.00
N ILE A 47 15.29 3.55 -12.31
CA ILE A 47 15.87 2.20 -12.15
C ILE A 47 14.86 1.28 -11.44
N PHE A 48 14.24 1.75 -10.36
CA PHE A 48 13.27 0.95 -9.62
C PHE A 48 12.03 0.64 -10.44
N GLU A 49 11.49 1.60 -11.19
CA GLU A 49 10.37 1.38 -12.11
C GLU A 49 10.72 0.36 -13.21
N GLU A 50 11.92 0.44 -13.77
CA GLU A 50 12.39 -0.49 -14.78
C GLU A 50 12.59 -1.89 -14.21
N LEU A 51 13.10 -2.01 -12.97
CA LEU A 51 13.25 -3.29 -12.28
C LEU A 51 11.90 -3.92 -11.95
N GLN A 52 10.93 -3.15 -11.52
CA GLN A 52 9.56 -3.62 -11.32
C GLN A 52 8.97 -4.18 -12.63
N CYS A 53 9.13 -3.46 -13.75
CA CYS A 53 8.68 -3.93 -15.05
C CYS A 53 9.39 -5.21 -15.48
N ILE A 54 10.68 -5.31 -15.23
CA ILE A 54 11.48 -6.52 -15.54
C ILE A 54 10.98 -7.70 -14.71
N ASN A 55 10.81 -7.52 -13.43
CA ASN A 55 10.32 -8.59 -12.55
C ASN A 55 8.90 -9.03 -12.91
N TYR A 56 8.02 -8.09 -13.26
CA TYR A 56 6.67 -8.41 -13.74
C TYR A 56 6.68 -9.24 -15.03
N LEU A 57 7.56 -8.90 -15.99
CA LEU A 57 7.65 -9.60 -17.26
C LEU A 57 8.41 -10.93 -17.18
N TYR A 58 9.36 -11.03 -16.26
CA TYR A 58 10.28 -12.15 -16.08
C TYR A 58 10.49 -12.42 -14.59
N PRO A 59 9.51 -12.99 -13.86
CA PRO A 59 9.52 -13.10 -12.40
C PRO A 59 10.69 -13.92 -11.84
N ASP A 60 11.27 -14.83 -12.64
CA ASP A 60 12.39 -15.65 -12.19
C ASP A 60 13.77 -15.13 -12.62
N LEU A 61 13.82 -13.97 -13.27
CA LEU A 61 15.06 -13.42 -13.80
C LEU A 61 15.99 -12.92 -12.70
N LEU A 62 15.45 -12.17 -11.74
CA LEU A 62 16.21 -11.62 -10.61
C LEU A 62 16.27 -12.64 -9.47
N LYS A 63 17.45 -12.82 -8.92
CA LYS A 63 17.70 -13.67 -7.76
C LYS A 63 17.94 -12.79 -6.51
N ILE A 64 17.89 -13.40 -5.34
CA ILE A 64 18.12 -12.71 -4.06
C ILE A 64 19.41 -11.88 -4.11
N ALA A 65 20.50 -12.43 -4.61
CA ALA A 65 21.77 -11.72 -4.72
C ALA A 65 21.72 -10.46 -5.61
N ASP A 66 20.88 -10.46 -6.65
CA ASP A 66 20.69 -9.29 -7.51
C ASP A 66 19.88 -8.19 -6.75
N ILE A 67 18.94 -8.62 -5.91
CA ILE A 67 18.09 -7.76 -5.09
C ILE A 67 18.88 -7.18 -3.92
N GLU A 68 19.75 -7.96 -3.28
CA GLU A 68 20.67 -7.48 -2.22
C GLU A 68 21.50 -6.28 -2.70
N ILE A 69 21.93 -6.27 -3.96
CA ILE A 69 22.67 -5.14 -4.54
C ILE A 69 21.81 -3.88 -4.54
N ILE A 70 20.51 -3.99 -4.83
CA ILE A 70 19.56 -2.87 -4.82
C ILE A 70 19.46 -2.28 -3.41
N PHE A 71 19.35 -3.15 -2.40
CA PHE A 71 19.27 -2.71 -1.01
C PHE A 71 20.57 -2.07 -0.53
N TYR A 72 21.74 -2.64 -0.85
CA TYR A 72 23.03 -2.01 -0.54
C TYR A 72 23.11 -0.60 -1.13
N ARG A 73 22.69 -0.42 -2.39
CA ARG A 73 22.66 0.90 -3.05
C ARG A 73 21.69 1.86 -2.40
N PHE A 74 20.55 1.36 -1.93
CA PHE A 74 19.57 2.21 -1.26
C PHE A 74 20.06 2.63 0.13
N ILE A 75 20.70 1.75 0.88
CA ILE A 75 21.34 2.06 2.17
C ILE A 75 22.44 3.12 1.98
N GLU A 76 23.34 2.95 1.00
CA GLU A 76 24.35 3.97 0.67
C GLU A 76 23.70 5.33 0.33
N TYR A 77 22.60 5.31 -0.40
CA TYR A 77 21.86 6.51 -0.73
C TYR A 77 21.28 7.19 0.51
N TRP A 78 20.72 6.42 1.43
CA TRP A 78 20.24 6.92 2.72
C TRP A 78 21.39 7.53 3.53
N GLU A 79 22.49 6.85 3.69
CA GLU A 79 23.65 7.32 4.45
C GLU A 79 24.22 8.64 3.92
N ILE A 80 24.23 8.83 2.61
CA ILE A 80 24.67 10.09 1.98
C ILE A 80 23.64 11.20 2.20
N GLY A 81 22.36 10.87 2.13
CA GLY A 81 21.24 11.81 2.16
C GLY A 81 20.83 12.25 3.55
N ARG A 82 20.93 11.36 4.56
CA ARG A 82 20.35 11.59 5.91
C ARG A 82 20.83 12.88 6.58
N SER A 83 22.08 13.26 6.40
CA SER A 83 22.63 14.50 6.98
C SER A 83 21.94 15.78 6.48
N ARG A 84 21.19 15.70 5.38
CA ARG A 84 20.45 16.81 4.79
C ARG A 84 19.07 16.99 5.41
N PHE A 85 18.55 15.95 6.08
CA PHE A 85 17.33 16.08 6.89
C PHE A 85 17.54 16.92 8.15
N ASP A 86 18.79 17.10 8.56
CA ASP A 86 19.16 17.97 9.68
C ASP A 86 19.25 19.46 9.25
N ASP A 87 19.25 19.74 7.95
CA ASP A 87 19.22 21.11 7.39
C ASP A 87 17.77 21.63 7.37
N ASN A 88 17.43 22.44 8.37
CA ASN A 88 16.08 23.01 8.52
C ASN A 88 15.62 23.88 7.34
N GLU A 89 16.55 24.42 6.54
CA GLU A 89 16.23 25.34 5.43
C GLU A 89 15.73 24.59 4.17
N HIS A 90 16.16 23.32 4.00
CA HIS A 90 15.86 22.52 2.82
C HIS A 90 15.20 21.17 3.14
N ARG A 91 14.85 20.94 4.41
CA ARG A 91 14.32 19.66 4.89
C ARG A 91 13.14 19.13 4.09
N ASP A 92 12.15 19.98 3.84
CA ASP A 92 10.92 19.58 3.14
C ASP A 92 11.22 19.14 1.70
N PHE A 93 12.12 19.85 1.01
CA PHE A 93 12.55 19.48 -0.34
C PHE A 93 13.25 18.11 -0.38
N TYR A 94 14.15 17.87 0.56
CA TYR A 94 14.84 16.57 0.64
C TYR A 94 13.93 15.45 1.08
N TYR A 95 12.95 15.74 1.94
CA TYR A 95 11.95 14.79 2.37
C TYR A 95 11.12 14.29 1.18
N ASP A 96 10.53 15.20 0.41
CA ASP A 96 9.71 14.85 -0.75
C ASP A 96 10.51 14.04 -1.78
N GLU A 97 11.73 14.49 -2.07
CA GLU A 97 12.61 13.83 -3.03
C GLU A 97 13.03 12.42 -2.59
N PHE A 98 13.32 12.25 -1.32
CA PHE A 98 13.67 10.94 -0.74
C PHE A 98 12.44 10.04 -0.69
N TYR A 99 11.31 10.57 -0.28
CA TYR A 99 10.06 9.83 -0.12
C TYR A 99 9.57 9.22 -1.44
N ASP A 100 9.63 9.96 -2.54
CA ASP A 100 9.27 9.45 -3.88
C ASP A 100 10.10 8.23 -4.27
N ARG A 101 11.38 8.20 -3.89
CA ARG A 101 12.27 7.07 -4.17
C ARG A 101 12.03 5.90 -3.26
N TYR A 102 11.79 6.20 -2.01
CA TYR A 102 11.44 5.18 -1.06
C TYR A 102 10.17 4.46 -1.47
N GLN A 103 9.14 5.19 -1.92
CA GLN A 103 7.94 4.57 -2.49
C GLN A 103 8.24 3.74 -3.76
N ALA A 104 9.18 4.18 -4.60
CA ALA A 104 9.58 3.39 -5.75
C ALA A 104 10.28 2.09 -5.33
N LEU A 105 11.12 2.13 -4.28
CA LEU A 105 11.72 0.94 -3.68
C LEU A 105 10.64 -0.01 -3.12
N GLU A 106 9.64 0.50 -2.40
CA GLU A 106 8.53 -0.30 -1.87
C GLU A 106 7.80 -1.07 -2.97
N ARG A 107 7.53 -0.42 -4.10
CA ARG A 107 6.91 -1.11 -5.26
C ARG A 107 7.79 -2.23 -5.80
N VAL A 108 9.11 -2.03 -5.81
CA VAL A 108 10.07 -3.08 -6.21
C VAL A 108 10.03 -4.23 -5.22
N ILE A 109 10.12 -3.93 -3.92
CA ILE A 109 10.04 -4.92 -2.84
C ILE A 109 8.74 -5.75 -2.98
N GLY A 110 7.59 -5.09 -3.11
CA GLY A 110 6.28 -5.74 -3.24
C GLY A 110 6.13 -6.59 -4.52
N SER A 111 7.02 -6.42 -5.50
CA SER A 111 7.03 -7.26 -6.71
C SER A 111 7.83 -8.56 -6.56
N PHE A 112 8.55 -8.75 -5.45
CA PHE A 112 9.38 -9.93 -5.20
C PHE A 112 8.71 -10.88 -4.18
N SER A 113 8.96 -12.17 -4.35
CA SER A 113 8.44 -13.22 -3.47
C SER A 113 9.54 -13.78 -2.56
N PHE A 114 10.27 -12.93 -1.85
CA PHE A 114 11.31 -13.36 -0.92
C PHE A 114 11.14 -12.69 0.45
N GLU A 115 11.75 -13.30 1.46
CA GLU A 115 11.73 -12.82 2.83
C GLU A 115 13.10 -12.29 3.24
N ILE A 116 13.11 -11.33 4.14
CA ILE A 116 14.34 -10.67 4.61
C ILE A 116 15.35 -11.69 5.18
N ASP A 117 14.85 -12.74 5.82
CA ASP A 117 15.69 -13.77 6.46
C ASP A 117 16.41 -14.68 5.43
N GLN A 118 16.08 -14.59 4.16
CA GLN A 118 16.77 -15.26 3.06
C GLN A 118 17.97 -14.46 2.54
N MET A 119 18.13 -13.21 2.99
CA MET A 119 19.18 -12.30 2.59
C MET A 119 20.42 -12.44 3.47
N ASN A 120 21.52 -11.81 3.03
CA ASN A 120 22.73 -11.73 3.83
C ASN A 120 22.45 -11.05 5.20
N SER A 121 22.89 -11.67 6.29
CA SER A 121 22.60 -11.22 7.65
C SER A 121 23.08 -9.79 7.94
N ASP A 122 24.25 -9.40 7.42
CA ASP A 122 24.81 -8.06 7.65
C ASP A 122 23.98 -7.00 6.89
N LEU A 123 23.47 -7.37 5.71
CA LEU A 123 22.57 -6.53 4.96
C LEU A 123 21.23 -6.36 5.71
N VAL A 124 20.69 -7.45 6.26
CA VAL A 124 19.45 -7.41 7.06
C VAL A 124 19.58 -6.44 8.24
N VAL A 125 20.69 -6.54 9.00
CA VAL A 125 20.95 -5.63 10.12
C VAL A 125 21.02 -4.18 9.65
N SER A 126 21.73 -3.92 8.55
CA SER A 126 21.89 -2.58 7.99
C SER A 126 20.56 -2.01 7.49
N LEU A 127 19.72 -2.86 6.88
CA LEU A 127 18.41 -2.48 6.36
C LEU A 127 17.43 -2.14 7.49
N LEU A 128 17.39 -2.96 8.54
CA LEU A 128 16.55 -2.71 9.71
C LEU A 128 16.96 -1.42 10.44
N LYS A 129 18.27 -1.21 10.60
CA LYS A 129 18.80 0.04 11.15
C LYS A 129 18.40 1.25 10.31
N MET A 130 18.48 1.14 8.99
CA MET A 130 18.03 2.19 8.09
C MET A 130 16.54 2.50 8.28
N PHE A 131 15.66 1.48 8.38
CA PHE A 131 14.22 1.68 8.62
C PHE A 131 13.97 2.35 9.98
N ASP A 132 14.73 2.00 11.03
CA ASP A 132 14.60 2.65 12.34
C ASP A 132 14.97 4.13 12.24
N GLU A 133 16.14 4.44 11.65
CA GLU A 133 16.58 5.82 11.41
C GLU A 133 15.57 6.61 10.55
N MET A 134 15.03 6.03 9.48
CA MET A 134 14.00 6.66 8.64
C MET A 134 12.75 7.01 9.44
N SER A 135 12.35 6.13 10.35
CA SER A 135 11.19 6.36 11.23
C SER A 135 11.43 7.53 12.20
N GLU A 136 12.66 7.73 12.68
CA GLU A 136 13.03 8.90 13.50
C GLU A 136 12.88 10.23 12.74
N TYR A 137 13.10 10.22 11.41
CA TYR A 137 12.87 11.37 10.54
C TYR A 137 11.41 11.51 10.07
N GLY A 138 10.50 10.66 10.56
CA GLY A 138 9.08 10.69 10.23
C GLY A 138 8.73 10.03 8.90
N ILE A 139 9.62 9.22 8.34
CA ILE A 139 9.35 8.41 7.15
C ILE A 139 8.74 7.09 7.62
N ASN A 140 7.56 6.77 7.11
CA ASN A 140 6.85 5.55 7.47
C ASN A 140 7.51 4.34 6.81
N THR A 141 7.65 3.24 7.53
CA THR A 141 8.37 2.03 7.09
C THR A 141 7.62 0.73 7.36
N LEU A 142 6.39 0.78 7.86
CA LEU A 142 5.63 -0.42 8.20
C LEU A 142 5.27 -1.25 6.98
N GLU A 143 4.89 -0.60 5.87
CA GLU A 143 4.58 -1.28 4.60
C GLU A 143 5.81 -2.06 4.09
N SER A 144 6.99 -1.43 4.06
CA SER A 144 8.23 -2.09 3.65
C SER A 144 8.58 -3.27 4.55
N ARG A 145 8.40 -3.15 5.87
CA ARG A 145 8.63 -4.24 6.81
C ARG A 145 7.64 -5.38 6.60
N ALA A 146 6.36 -5.07 6.38
CA ALA A 146 5.34 -6.08 6.11
C ALA A 146 5.61 -6.87 4.82
N LEU A 147 6.14 -6.20 3.80
CA LEU A 147 6.51 -6.82 2.53
C LEU A 147 7.72 -7.76 2.66
N LEU A 148 8.71 -7.38 3.47
CA LEU A 148 9.99 -8.08 3.58
C LEU A 148 10.04 -9.14 4.69
N PHE A 149 9.29 -8.94 5.77
CA PHE A 149 9.38 -9.79 6.96
C PHE A 149 8.83 -11.19 6.69
N SER A 150 9.47 -12.18 7.34
CA SER A 150 8.94 -13.52 7.46
C SER A 150 7.72 -13.55 8.39
N LYS A 151 7.00 -14.66 8.36
CA LYS A 151 5.84 -14.92 9.21
C LYS A 151 6.15 -14.72 10.69
N GLU A 152 7.25 -15.29 11.15
CA GLU A 152 7.72 -15.25 12.53
C GLU A 152 8.05 -13.83 12.99
N ARG A 153 8.64 -13.02 12.09
CA ARG A 153 8.94 -11.61 12.40
C ARG A 153 7.69 -10.75 12.47
N ILE A 154 6.72 -11.00 11.61
CA ILE A 154 5.43 -10.28 11.64
C ILE A 154 4.72 -10.53 12.95
N GLU A 155 4.62 -11.80 13.38
CA GLU A 155 3.99 -12.16 14.67
C GLU A 155 4.74 -11.55 15.86
N ALA A 156 6.06 -11.48 15.80
CA ALA A 156 6.88 -10.99 16.92
C ALA A 156 7.00 -9.45 16.99
N GLU A 157 6.98 -8.74 15.85
CA GLU A 157 7.47 -7.38 15.79
C GLU A 157 6.46 -6.37 15.21
N LEU A 158 5.50 -6.78 14.36
CA LEU A 158 4.72 -5.81 13.59
C LEU A 158 3.27 -5.62 14.04
N GLY A 159 2.60 -6.65 14.55
CA GLY A 159 1.17 -6.59 14.81
C GLY A 159 0.76 -5.42 15.71
N GLU A 160 1.36 -5.30 16.89
CA GLU A 160 1.09 -4.22 17.84
C GLU A 160 1.44 -2.84 17.26
N ASN A 161 2.57 -2.72 16.57
CA ASN A 161 3.02 -1.47 15.96
C ASN A 161 2.04 -0.96 14.90
N ILE A 162 1.49 -1.85 14.07
CA ILE A 162 0.49 -1.50 13.06
C ILE A 162 -0.80 -1.05 13.74
N ILE A 163 -1.27 -1.77 14.76
CA ILE A 163 -2.47 -1.42 15.52
C ILE A 163 -2.30 -0.04 16.15
N ASP A 164 -1.18 0.25 16.78
CA ASP A 164 -0.91 1.56 17.38
C ASP A 164 -0.98 2.70 16.35
N GLN A 165 -0.46 2.48 15.14
CA GLN A 165 -0.51 3.48 14.08
C GLN A 165 -1.93 3.69 13.50
N PHE A 166 -2.84 2.71 13.60
CA PHE A 166 -4.25 2.91 13.25
C PHE A 166 -4.93 3.99 14.10
N TYR A 167 -4.44 4.24 15.30
CA TYR A 167 -4.95 5.28 16.22
C TYR A 167 -4.22 6.62 16.11
N SER A 168 -3.30 6.76 15.17
CA SER A 168 -2.58 8.01 14.93
C SER A 168 -3.51 9.12 14.44
N ASP A 169 -3.20 10.37 14.78
CA ASP A 169 -3.81 11.55 14.17
C ASP A 169 -3.21 11.87 12.78
N ASP A 170 -2.09 11.25 12.42
CA ASP A 170 -1.41 11.41 11.15
C ASP A 170 -1.97 10.43 10.10
N LYS A 171 -2.59 11.00 9.06
CA LYS A 171 -3.16 10.22 7.94
C LYS A 171 -2.15 9.39 7.18
N ASN A 172 -0.90 9.84 7.09
CA ASN A 172 0.14 9.11 6.37
C ASN A 172 0.56 7.87 7.16
N LYS A 173 0.63 7.99 8.49
CA LYS A 173 0.89 6.84 9.37
C LYS A 173 -0.24 5.82 9.30
N ILE A 174 -1.49 6.27 9.30
CA ILE A 174 -2.66 5.39 9.14
C ILE A 174 -2.62 4.69 7.77
N ALA A 175 -2.25 5.42 6.70
CA ALA A 175 -2.16 4.83 5.36
C ALA A 175 -1.07 3.75 5.29
N ASP A 176 0.13 4.02 5.79
CA ASP A 176 1.23 3.07 5.86
C ASP A 176 0.85 1.81 6.66
N ALA A 177 0.28 2.00 7.85
CA ALA A 177 -0.21 0.89 8.68
C ALA A 177 -1.32 0.09 8.00
N THR A 178 -2.22 0.76 7.26
CA THR A 178 -3.30 0.08 6.52
C THR A 178 -2.76 -0.74 5.37
N ASN A 179 -1.79 -0.21 4.61
CA ASN A 179 -1.13 -0.94 3.54
C ASN A 179 -0.33 -2.13 4.10
N ALA A 180 0.41 -1.92 5.19
CA ALA A 180 1.12 -2.99 5.88
C ALA A 180 0.19 -4.13 6.31
N ALA A 181 -0.94 -3.80 6.92
CA ALA A 181 -1.96 -4.78 7.32
C ALA A 181 -2.55 -5.51 6.11
N GLU A 182 -2.85 -4.78 5.02
CA GLU A 182 -3.35 -5.39 3.78
C GLU A 182 -2.36 -6.41 3.21
N HIS A 183 -1.07 -6.08 3.15
CA HIS A 183 -0.03 -7.01 2.69
C HIS A 183 0.09 -8.25 3.57
N ILE A 184 0.01 -8.10 4.90
CA ILE A 184 0.05 -9.24 5.83
C ILE A 184 -1.17 -10.14 5.62
N ILE A 185 -2.36 -9.59 5.54
CA ILE A 185 -3.61 -10.35 5.35
C ILE A 185 -3.62 -11.05 3.98
N LEU A 186 -3.11 -10.39 2.93
CA LEU A 186 -3.00 -10.99 1.59
C LEU A 186 -2.01 -12.15 1.54
N LYS A 187 -0.86 -12.01 2.20
CA LYS A 187 0.22 -12.99 2.15
C LYS A 187 -0.01 -14.17 3.10
N TRP A 188 -0.58 -13.91 4.28
CA TRP A 188 -0.78 -14.92 5.33
C TRP A 188 -2.14 -14.77 6.04
N PRO A 189 -3.26 -15.03 5.33
CA PRO A 189 -4.61 -14.85 5.90
C PRO A 189 -4.91 -15.76 7.09
N GLU A 190 -4.14 -16.83 7.25
CA GLU A 190 -4.28 -17.79 8.36
C GLU A 190 -3.64 -17.33 9.68
N LEU A 191 -2.77 -16.27 9.65
CA LEU A 191 -2.13 -15.75 10.86
C LEU A 191 -3.13 -15.14 11.83
N ASP A 192 -2.91 -15.35 13.13
CA ASP A 192 -3.70 -14.69 14.17
C ASP A 192 -3.51 -13.16 14.11
N THR A 193 -2.29 -12.68 13.89
CA THR A 193 -2.00 -11.26 13.63
C THR A 193 -2.82 -10.71 12.45
N ALA A 194 -2.94 -11.42 11.33
CA ALA A 194 -3.74 -10.97 10.19
C ALA A 194 -5.22 -10.82 10.54
N LYS A 195 -5.77 -11.75 11.31
CA LYS A 195 -7.16 -11.68 11.79
C LYS A 195 -7.37 -10.52 12.76
N GLU A 196 -6.44 -10.33 13.70
CA GLU A 196 -6.49 -9.20 14.65
C GLU A 196 -6.46 -7.86 13.93
N LEU A 197 -5.57 -7.69 12.94
CA LEU A 197 -5.48 -6.48 12.12
C LEU A 197 -6.79 -6.21 11.36
N LEU A 198 -7.42 -7.22 10.79
CA LEU A 198 -8.70 -7.09 10.11
C LEU A 198 -9.83 -6.69 11.08
N ILE A 199 -9.94 -7.37 12.21
CA ILE A 199 -10.94 -7.09 13.26
C ILE A 199 -10.78 -5.65 13.75
N GLU A 200 -9.54 -5.21 13.96
CA GLU A 200 -9.27 -3.85 14.44
C GLU A 200 -9.64 -2.78 13.41
N GLN A 201 -9.34 -2.99 12.13
CA GLN A 201 -9.80 -2.09 11.06
C GLN A 201 -11.32 -1.98 11.03
N ILE A 202 -12.04 -3.09 11.16
CA ILE A 202 -13.52 -3.10 11.19
C ILE A 202 -14.04 -2.39 12.44
N ARG A 203 -13.38 -2.57 13.59
CA ARG A 203 -13.73 -1.85 14.82
C ARG A 203 -13.60 -0.35 14.62
N LEU A 204 -12.53 0.13 14.02
CA LEU A 204 -12.28 1.55 13.77
C LEU A 204 -13.27 2.14 12.75
N ILE A 205 -13.62 1.42 11.70
CA ILE A 205 -14.66 1.80 10.75
C ILE A 205 -15.99 2.04 11.48
N ARG A 206 -16.34 1.17 12.40
CA ARG A 206 -17.61 1.26 13.17
C ARG A 206 -17.71 2.53 14.04
N TYR A 207 -16.59 3.01 14.57
CA TYR A 207 -16.61 4.22 15.41
C TYR A 207 -16.60 5.53 14.61
N GLY A 208 -16.30 5.50 13.32
CA GLY A 208 -16.58 6.55 12.34
C GLY A 208 -15.90 7.91 12.54
N LYS A 209 -14.93 8.03 13.47
CA LYS A 209 -14.34 9.33 13.84
C LYS A 209 -12.85 9.47 13.52
N GLN A 210 -12.23 8.45 12.92
CA GLN A 210 -10.79 8.44 12.67
C GLN A 210 -10.43 9.24 11.41
N PRO A 211 -9.36 10.05 11.45
CA PRO A 211 -8.71 10.48 10.22
C PRO A 211 -8.29 9.24 9.43
N GLY A 212 -8.45 9.25 8.12
CA GLY A 212 -8.07 8.08 7.30
C GLY A 212 -9.10 6.95 7.21
N LEU A 213 -10.31 7.09 7.75
CA LEU A 213 -11.39 6.10 7.68
C LEU A 213 -11.62 5.53 6.27
N GLN A 214 -11.45 6.34 5.23
CA GLN A 214 -11.55 5.89 3.85
C GLN A 214 -10.51 4.81 3.49
N MET A 215 -9.32 4.83 4.11
CA MET A 215 -8.25 3.87 3.82
C MET A 215 -8.64 2.47 4.28
N PHE A 216 -9.28 2.34 5.45
CA PHE A 216 -9.79 1.06 5.94
C PHE A 216 -10.85 0.47 4.98
N TYR A 217 -11.77 1.30 4.46
CA TYR A 217 -12.74 0.82 3.46
C TYR A 217 -12.07 0.39 2.16
N ILE A 218 -11.03 1.11 1.71
CA ILE A 218 -10.26 0.74 0.52
C ILE A 218 -9.55 -0.59 0.74
N SER A 219 -8.90 -0.79 1.89
CA SER A 219 -8.23 -2.06 2.23
C SER A 219 -9.23 -3.22 2.23
N ILE A 220 -10.39 -3.08 2.90
CA ILE A 220 -11.43 -4.11 2.91
C ILE A 220 -11.95 -4.39 1.49
N HIS A 221 -12.12 -3.34 0.66
CA HIS A 221 -12.47 -3.53 -0.75
C HIS A 221 -11.43 -4.38 -1.49
N ASN A 222 -10.14 -4.08 -1.31
CA ASN A 222 -9.05 -4.81 -1.95
C ASN A 222 -9.01 -6.28 -1.50
N LEU A 223 -9.12 -6.52 -0.19
CA LEU A 223 -9.16 -7.89 0.38
C LEU A 223 -10.36 -8.69 -0.16
N ALA A 224 -11.53 -8.06 -0.28
CA ALA A 224 -12.70 -8.69 -0.88
C ALA A 224 -12.50 -8.95 -2.37
N TYR A 225 -11.90 -8.00 -3.10
CA TYR A 225 -11.60 -8.15 -4.54
C TYR A 225 -10.61 -9.29 -4.80
N MET A 226 -9.61 -9.44 -3.95
CA MET A 226 -8.62 -10.53 -4.01
C MET A 226 -9.15 -11.87 -3.50
N GLY A 227 -10.36 -11.90 -2.93
CA GLY A 227 -11.01 -13.11 -2.44
C GLY A 227 -10.45 -13.67 -1.13
N VAL A 228 -9.71 -12.86 -0.37
CA VAL A 228 -9.12 -13.26 0.93
C VAL A 228 -9.86 -12.70 2.14
N LEU A 229 -10.87 -11.82 1.93
CA LEU A 229 -11.67 -11.31 3.03
C LEU A 229 -12.47 -12.46 3.67
N ASP A 230 -12.34 -12.61 4.99
CA ASP A 230 -13.21 -13.49 5.75
C ASP A 230 -14.66 -12.98 5.70
N LEU A 231 -15.54 -13.82 5.15
CA LEU A 231 -16.96 -13.53 5.00
C LEU A 231 -17.80 -14.22 6.09
N SER A 232 -17.21 -14.49 7.26
CA SER A 232 -17.94 -14.94 8.43
C SER A 232 -18.86 -13.86 8.99
N ASP A 233 -19.87 -14.25 9.76
CA ASP A 233 -20.78 -13.31 10.40
C ASP A 233 -20.05 -12.35 11.37
N GLU A 234 -18.95 -12.81 11.97
CA GLU A 234 -18.10 -12.01 12.85
C GLU A 234 -17.51 -10.78 12.14
N ILE A 235 -17.20 -10.91 10.85
CA ILE A 235 -16.67 -9.84 10.02
C ILE A 235 -17.79 -9.09 9.29
N LEU A 236 -18.71 -9.82 8.67
CA LEU A 236 -19.75 -9.23 7.82
C LEU A 236 -20.75 -8.37 8.60
N MET A 237 -21.19 -8.80 9.77
CA MET A 237 -22.24 -8.08 10.51
C MET A 237 -21.76 -6.71 11.04
N PRO A 238 -20.56 -6.59 11.69
CA PRO A 238 -20.02 -5.30 12.07
C PRO A 238 -19.76 -4.39 10.88
N LEU A 239 -19.26 -4.94 9.77
CA LEU A 239 -18.97 -4.19 8.54
C LEU A 239 -20.24 -3.66 7.89
N ASP A 240 -21.30 -4.47 7.77
CA ASP A 240 -22.60 -4.05 7.26
C ASP A 240 -23.20 -2.92 8.09
N LYS A 241 -23.11 -3.03 9.42
CA LYS A 241 -23.54 -1.98 10.32
C LYS A 241 -22.76 -0.68 10.10
N ALA A 242 -21.44 -0.76 9.95
CA ALA A 242 -20.60 0.41 9.67
C ALA A 242 -20.95 1.05 8.31
N LEU A 243 -21.21 0.26 7.28
CA LEU A 243 -21.67 0.74 5.99
C LEU A 243 -23.01 1.46 6.08
N LEU A 244 -23.97 0.93 6.85
CA LEU A 244 -25.26 1.57 7.09
C LEU A 244 -25.11 2.91 7.82
N GLU A 245 -24.35 2.94 8.91
CA GLU A 245 -24.07 4.15 9.67
C GLU A 245 -23.38 5.21 8.80
N CYS A 246 -22.42 4.82 7.96
CA CYS A 246 -21.77 5.74 7.03
C CYS A 246 -22.77 6.31 6.01
N ALA A 247 -23.67 5.51 5.45
CA ALA A 247 -24.69 5.97 4.52
C ALA A 247 -25.60 7.03 5.15
N GLU A 248 -25.99 6.82 6.42
CA GLU A 248 -26.88 7.74 7.16
C GLU A 248 -26.18 9.03 7.59
N HIS A 249 -24.92 8.95 8.07
CA HIS A 249 -24.16 10.11 8.52
C HIS A 249 -23.64 10.99 7.41
N THR A 250 -23.42 10.43 6.22
CA THR A 250 -22.90 11.14 5.06
C THR A 250 -24.00 11.48 4.04
N ALA A 251 -25.29 11.45 4.44
CA ALA A 251 -26.40 11.82 3.58
C ALA A 251 -26.25 13.26 3.06
N TYR A 252 -26.64 13.48 1.81
CA TYR A 252 -26.42 14.76 1.09
C TYR A 252 -27.00 15.97 1.83
N GLU A 253 -28.11 15.80 2.54
CA GLU A 253 -28.74 16.87 3.32
C GLU A 253 -27.83 17.39 4.44
N LYS A 254 -26.94 16.53 4.96
CA LYS A 254 -25.99 16.88 6.03
C LYS A 254 -24.71 17.55 5.52
N ILE A 255 -24.41 17.43 4.22
CA ILE A 255 -23.19 17.96 3.61
C ILE A 255 -23.36 19.44 3.19
N LYS A 256 -24.59 19.91 3.04
CA LYS A 256 -24.88 21.27 2.53
C LYS A 256 -24.27 22.42 3.35
N GLU A 257 -23.97 22.18 4.62
CA GLU A 257 -23.42 23.18 5.54
C GLU A 257 -21.90 23.02 5.76
N CYS A 258 -21.25 22.09 5.05
CA CYS A 258 -19.84 21.79 5.20
C CYS A 258 -18.94 22.68 4.34
N THR A 259 -17.69 22.85 4.77
CA THR A 259 -16.65 23.49 3.96
C THR A 259 -16.29 22.64 2.72
N GLU A 260 -15.68 23.23 1.71
CA GLU A 260 -15.28 22.55 0.49
C GLU A 260 -14.34 21.35 0.78
N LYS A 261 -13.43 21.49 1.75
CA LYS A 261 -12.51 20.41 2.19
C LYS A 261 -13.28 19.25 2.83
N GLU A 262 -14.26 19.53 3.68
CA GLU A 262 -15.11 18.52 4.32
C GLU A 262 -15.99 17.82 3.29
N ILE A 263 -16.56 18.57 2.33
CA ILE A 263 -17.32 18.01 1.23
C ILE A 263 -16.46 17.01 0.43
N LYS A 264 -15.24 17.40 0.03
CA LYS A 264 -14.32 16.53 -0.70
C LYS A 264 -13.96 15.27 0.10
N SER A 265 -13.65 15.41 1.39
CA SER A 265 -13.37 14.27 2.26
C SER A 265 -14.56 13.31 2.37
N THR A 266 -15.77 13.86 2.53
CA THR A 266 -16.99 13.06 2.61
C THR A 266 -17.31 12.35 1.29
N ILE A 267 -17.10 12.99 0.15
CA ILE A 267 -17.24 12.38 -1.17
C ILE A 267 -16.29 11.18 -1.32
N ASN A 268 -15.03 11.36 -0.96
CA ASN A 268 -14.04 10.27 -1.04
C ASN A 268 -14.44 9.09 -0.13
N LEU A 269 -14.87 9.35 1.10
CA LEU A 269 -15.36 8.32 2.01
C LEU A 269 -16.57 7.59 1.44
N ARG A 270 -17.57 8.31 0.92
CA ARG A 270 -18.76 7.71 0.30
C ARG A 270 -18.40 6.83 -0.89
N SER A 271 -17.47 7.29 -1.72
CA SER A 271 -16.98 6.50 -2.87
C SER A 271 -16.29 5.21 -2.41
N ALA A 272 -15.48 5.26 -1.38
CA ALA A 272 -14.84 4.07 -0.80
C ALA A 272 -15.89 3.09 -0.24
N CYS A 273 -16.85 3.58 0.56
CA CYS A 273 -17.93 2.76 1.10
C CYS A 273 -18.78 2.09 0.01
N ALA A 274 -19.13 2.85 -1.04
CA ALA A 274 -19.94 2.31 -2.14
C ALA A 274 -19.22 1.19 -2.89
N ARG A 275 -17.91 1.35 -3.15
CA ARG A 275 -17.09 0.32 -3.79
C ARG A 275 -16.95 -0.92 -2.90
N THR A 276 -16.73 -0.73 -1.61
CA THR A 276 -16.64 -1.82 -0.63
C THR A 276 -17.95 -2.58 -0.55
N ALA A 277 -19.09 -1.89 -0.42
CA ALA A 277 -20.42 -2.50 -0.40
C ALA A 277 -20.68 -3.30 -1.67
N PHE A 278 -20.38 -2.73 -2.85
CA PHE A 278 -20.52 -3.43 -4.12
C PHE A 278 -19.66 -4.71 -4.19
N GLN A 279 -18.39 -4.63 -3.78
CA GLN A 279 -17.50 -5.79 -3.85
C GLN A 279 -17.93 -6.90 -2.89
N ILE A 280 -18.38 -6.55 -1.69
CA ILE A 280 -18.91 -7.52 -0.74
C ILE A 280 -20.21 -8.14 -1.26
N ASP A 281 -21.16 -7.33 -1.80
CA ASP A 281 -22.38 -7.82 -2.43
C ASP A 281 -22.08 -8.89 -3.51
N LYS A 282 -21.08 -8.61 -4.34
CA LYS A 282 -20.61 -9.56 -5.35
C LYS A 282 -20.10 -10.87 -4.74
N CYS A 283 -19.24 -10.78 -3.70
CA CYS A 283 -18.68 -11.97 -3.05
C CYS A 283 -19.73 -12.82 -2.33
N ILE A 284 -20.74 -12.20 -1.71
CA ILE A 284 -21.80 -12.93 -0.99
C ILE A 284 -22.90 -13.45 -1.92
N SER A 285 -23.22 -12.75 -3.01
CA SER A 285 -24.29 -13.16 -3.96
C SER A 285 -23.99 -14.48 -4.67
N GLU A 286 -22.74 -14.91 -4.68
CA GLU A 286 -22.32 -16.22 -5.18
C GLU A 286 -22.61 -17.38 -4.16
N LYS A 287 -23.03 -17.06 -2.92
CA LYS A 287 -23.34 -18.03 -1.88
C LYS A 287 -24.84 -18.31 -1.84
N PRO A 288 -25.30 -19.60 -1.81
CA PRO A 288 -26.72 -19.96 -1.87
C PRO A 288 -27.57 -19.46 -0.68
N ASP A 289 -26.97 -19.25 0.48
CA ASP A 289 -27.65 -18.83 1.71
C ASP A 289 -27.15 -17.46 2.19
N ALA A 290 -26.85 -16.53 1.26
CA ALA A 290 -26.29 -15.25 1.60
C ALA A 290 -27.22 -14.43 2.51
N PRO A 291 -26.70 -13.84 3.61
CA PRO A 291 -27.52 -13.01 4.48
C PRO A 291 -27.92 -11.71 3.78
N VAL A 292 -29.10 -11.21 4.10
CA VAL A 292 -29.52 -9.88 3.67
C VAL A 292 -28.84 -8.85 4.55
N LEU A 293 -27.93 -8.07 3.97
CA LEU A 293 -27.13 -7.05 4.63
C LEU A 293 -27.73 -5.66 4.36
N LYS A 294 -28.23 -5.01 5.42
CA LYS A 294 -28.97 -3.71 5.32
C LYS A 294 -28.09 -2.57 4.84
N GLY A 295 -26.83 -2.55 5.26
CA GLY A 295 -25.86 -1.53 4.86
C GLY A 295 -25.55 -1.64 3.36
N ILE A 296 -25.35 -2.85 2.88
CA ILE A 296 -25.13 -3.12 1.45
C ILE A 296 -26.36 -2.72 0.63
N GLU A 297 -27.55 -3.15 1.02
CA GLU A 297 -28.78 -2.78 0.33
C GLU A 297 -28.99 -1.25 0.32
N LYS A 298 -28.64 -0.55 1.42
CA LYS A 298 -28.71 0.90 1.48
C LYS A 298 -27.75 1.57 0.48
N TRP A 299 -26.53 1.11 0.36
CA TRP A 299 -25.59 1.63 -0.64
C TRP A 299 -26.03 1.32 -2.07
N LYS A 300 -26.63 0.16 -2.30
CA LYS A 300 -27.22 -0.22 -3.57
C LYS A 300 -28.36 0.74 -3.97
N GLU A 301 -29.27 1.05 -3.05
CA GLU A 301 -30.32 2.06 -3.25
C GLU A 301 -29.73 3.45 -3.60
N ILE A 302 -28.69 3.88 -2.86
CA ILE A 302 -27.99 5.15 -3.09
C ILE A 302 -27.36 5.19 -4.48
N CYS A 303 -26.67 4.13 -4.89
CA CYS A 303 -25.95 4.07 -6.16
C CYS A 303 -26.90 3.92 -7.37
N ILE A 304 -27.95 3.11 -7.23
CA ILE A 304 -28.95 2.88 -8.29
C ILE A 304 -29.97 4.01 -8.36
N GLY A 305 -30.26 4.62 -7.22
CA GLY A 305 -31.29 5.64 -7.06
C GLY A 305 -31.03 6.95 -7.83
N ARG A 306 -31.92 7.93 -7.64
CA ARG A 306 -31.99 9.20 -8.39
C ARG A 306 -30.85 10.20 -8.12
N LEU A 307 -29.84 9.83 -7.33
CA LEU A 307 -28.66 10.68 -7.13
C LEU A 307 -27.88 10.72 -8.46
N SER A 308 -28.09 11.78 -9.22
CA SER A 308 -27.45 12.07 -10.50
C SER A 308 -25.97 12.49 -10.33
N ASN A 309 -25.30 12.12 -9.26
CA ASN A 309 -23.95 12.53 -8.98
C ASN A 309 -22.95 11.68 -9.75
N ASN A 310 -22.05 12.35 -10.47
CA ASN A 310 -20.91 11.74 -11.17
C ASN A 310 -20.02 10.91 -10.23
N GLU A 311 -20.11 11.13 -8.93
CA GLU A 311 -19.40 10.46 -7.85
C GLU A 311 -19.53 8.92 -7.87
N PHE A 312 -20.70 8.42 -8.21
CA PHE A 312 -20.97 6.96 -8.20
C PHE A 312 -21.17 6.35 -9.59
N VAL A 313 -20.79 7.05 -10.65
CA VAL A 313 -21.07 6.59 -12.03
C VAL A 313 -20.51 5.20 -12.29
N GLU A 314 -19.30 4.91 -11.84
CA GLU A 314 -18.66 3.61 -12.07
C GLU A 314 -19.35 2.50 -11.26
N VAL A 315 -19.55 2.72 -9.96
CA VAL A 315 -20.23 1.76 -9.08
C VAL A 315 -21.69 1.54 -9.54
N LYS A 316 -22.38 2.63 -9.92
CA LYS A 316 -23.72 2.55 -10.46
C LYS A 316 -23.80 1.71 -11.74
N ARG A 317 -22.84 1.88 -12.65
CA ARG A 317 -22.78 1.04 -13.88
C ARG A 317 -22.61 -0.43 -13.53
N GLN A 318 -21.73 -0.75 -12.59
CA GLN A 318 -21.45 -2.13 -12.19
C GLN A 318 -22.66 -2.82 -11.55
N TRP A 319 -23.49 -2.12 -10.77
CA TRP A 319 -24.72 -2.68 -10.22
C TRP A 319 -25.90 -2.76 -11.21
N LEU A 320 -25.84 -2.03 -12.31
CA LEU A 320 -26.90 -2.06 -13.32
C LEU A 320 -26.63 -3.07 -14.46
N LEU A 321 -25.44 -3.63 -14.55
CA LEU A 321 -25.05 -4.69 -15.48
C LEU A 321 -25.19 -6.07 -14.84
#